data_2415e57f22d86636cabe8cb41f628360
#
_entry.id   2415e57f22d86636cabe8cb41f628360
#
_cell.length_a   1.000
_cell.length_b   1.000
_cell.length_c   1.000
_cell.angle_alpha   90.00
_cell.angle_beta   90.00
_cell.angle_gamma   90.00
#
_symmetry.space_group_name_H-M   'P 1'
#
loop_
_entity.id
_entity.type
_entity.pdbx_description
1 polymer ?
#
loop_
_entity_poly.entity_id
_entity_poly.type
_entity_poly.pdbx_seq_one_letter_code
_entity_poly.pdbx_strand_id
1 'polypeptide(L)'
;DYRKVDEQFDRIVSVGMLEHVGYPHLEEYFRKVDELLTDDGIALIHTIGHVDVPSPTSTWIDKYIFPGGYIPSLSEVSAAVEKTRMWAADVEVLRGHYGPTLHHWRDRFEAALPKVREMYDETFVRMWRFYLVACEAAFEEMFQGVFHLQLAHKQYAVPTTRDYLYQPGERDRMLHAAQ
;
A
#
# COMPACT_ATOMS: atom_id res chain seq x y z
N ASP A 1 9.61 11.65 12.66
CA ASP A 1 9.37 12.27 11.35
C ASP A 1 10.50 11.85 10.40
N TYR A 2 10.17 11.09 9.37
CA TYR A 2 11.15 10.54 8.42
C TYR A 2 12.01 11.62 7.73
N ARG A 3 11.50 12.82 7.53
CA ARG A 3 12.21 13.96 6.92
C ARG A 3 13.41 14.43 7.73
N LYS A 4 13.44 14.11 9.02
CA LYS A 4 14.50 14.52 9.96
C LYS A 4 15.56 13.45 10.20
N VAL A 5 15.39 12.27 9.58
CA VAL A 5 16.40 11.21 9.65
C VAL A 5 17.55 11.58 8.75
N ASP A 6 18.80 11.40 9.20
CA ASP A 6 20.03 11.78 8.52
C ASP A 6 21.07 10.64 8.41
N GLU A 7 20.71 9.44 8.82
CA GLU A 7 21.52 8.23 8.71
C GLU A 7 21.12 7.38 7.51
N GLN A 8 22.03 6.57 6.98
CA GLN A 8 21.77 5.68 5.84
C GLN A 8 21.44 4.26 6.30
N PHE A 9 20.63 3.56 5.50
CA PHE A 9 20.15 2.22 5.77
C PHE A 9 20.32 1.29 4.58
N ASP A 10 20.72 0.05 4.85
CA ASP A 10 20.78 -1.00 3.84
C ASP A 10 19.38 -1.50 3.44
N ARG A 11 18.41 -1.35 4.34
CA ARG A 11 17.02 -1.77 4.13
C ARG A 11 16.06 -0.74 4.68
N ILE A 12 15.16 -0.27 3.81
CA ILE A 12 14.07 0.62 4.16
C ILE A 12 12.76 -0.10 3.89
N VAL A 13 11.87 -0.13 4.87
CA VAL A 13 10.51 -0.67 4.72
C VAL A 13 9.52 0.39 5.15
N SER A 14 8.58 0.70 4.26
CA SER A 14 7.47 1.62 4.52
C SER A 14 6.14 0.92 4.21
N VAL A 15 5.27 0.84 5.20
CA VAL A 15 3.99 0.12 5.09
C VAL A 15 2.85 1.04 5.51
N GLY A 16 1.94 1.34 4.58
CA GLY A 16 0.74 2.14 4.83
C GLY A 16 1.03 3.59 5.25
N MET A 17 2.23 4.10 4.99
CA MET A 17 2.60 5.47 5.32
C MET A 17 2.39 6.42 4.15
N LEU A 18 2.59 5.95 2.92
CA LEU A 18 2.55 6.80 1.72
C LEU A 18 1.18 7.47 1.55
N GLU A 19 0.11 6.78 1.96
CA GLU A 19 -1.27 7.28 1.92
C GLU A 19 -1.49 8.51 2.82
N HIS A 20 -0.60 8.73 3.80
CA HIS A 20 -0.64 9.87 4.73
C HIS A 20 0.36 10.96 4.38
N VAL A 21 1.20 10.75 3.37
CA VAL A 21 2.16 11.76 2.87
C VAL A 21 1.43 12.84 2.08
N GLY A 22 0.44 12.45 1.27
CA GLY A 22 -0.33 13.34 0.39
C GLY A 22 0.37 13.62 -0.94
N TYR A 23 -0.42 13.81 -1.99
CA TYR A 23 0.04 13.98 -3.36
C TYR A 23 1.15 15.04 -3.53
N PRO A 24 1.06 16.26 -2.93
CA PRO A 24 2.10 17.29 -3.12
C PRO A 24 3.48 16.91 -2.60
N HIS A 25 3.57 15.91 -1.74
CA HIS A 25 4.79 15.51 -1.05
C HIS A 25 5.35 14.17 -1.51
N LEU A 26 4.77 13.53 -2.55
CA LEU A 26 5.25 12.25 -3.06
C LEU A 26 6.72 12.36 -3.54
N GLU A 27 7.07 13.43 -4.27
CA GLU A 27 8.44 13.65 -4.74
C GLU A 27 9.41 13.83 -3.56
N GLU A 28 9.05 14.64 -2.56
CA GLU A 28 9.85 14.83 -1.33
C GLU A 28 10.07 13.50 -0.60
N TYR A 29 9.02 12.69 -0.50
CA TYR A 29 9.09 11.38 0.13
C TYR A 29 10.08 10.44 -0.58
N PHE A 30 9.98 10.29 -1.89
CA PHE A 30 10.87 9.40 -2.63
C PHE A 30 12.31 9.94 -2.71
N ARG A 31 12.52 11.25 -2.78
CA ARG A 31 13.85 11.85 -2.64
C ARG A 31 14.46 11.54 -1.26
N LYS A 32 13.65 11.57 -0.21
CA LYS A 32 14.13 11.21 1.13
C LYS A 32 14.48 9.72 1.24
N VAL A 33 13.71 8.83 0.65
CA VAL A 33 14.07 7.40 0.56
C VAL A 33 15.39 7.21 -0.20
N ASP A 34 15.59 7.91 -1.33
CA ASP A 34 16.82 7.91 -2.12
C ASP A 34 18.04 8.37 -1.30
N GLU A 35 17.90 9.44 -0.50
CA GLU A 35 18.98 9.95 0.36
C GLU A 35 19.36 8.98 1.47
N LEU A 36 18.37 8.32 2.07
CA LEU A 36 18.54 7.43 3.22
C LEU A 36 19.02 6.02 2.83
N LEU A 37 18.90 5.65 1.57
CA LEU A 37 19.29 4.33 1.09
C LEU A 37 20.77 4.28 0.76
N THR A 38 21.48 3.26 1.27
CA THR A 38 22.87 3.00 0.87
C THR A 38 22.94 2.57 -0.61
N ASP A 39 24.13 2.63 -1.21
CA ASP A 39 24.34 2.27 -2.64
C ASP A 39 23.91 0.84 -2.98
N ASP A 40 24.05 -0.10 -2.05
CA ASP A 40 23.62 -1.51 -2.19
C ASP A 40 22.28 -1.79 -1.48
N GLY A 41 21.62 -0.72 -1.05
CA GLY A 41 20.38 -0.79 -0.28
C GLY A 41 19.16 -1.15 -1.14
N ILE A 42 18.14 -1.67 -0.48
CA ILE A 42 16.82 -1.96 -1.07
C ILE A 42 15.75 -1.32 -0.20
N ALA A 43 14.87 -0.56 -0.83
CA ALA A 43 13.67 -0.05 -0.18
C ALA A 43 12.44 -0.82 -0.67
N LEU A 44 11.56 -1.23 0.26
CA LEU A 44 10.25 -1.79 -0.02
C LEU A 44 9.18 -0.80 0.44
N ILE A 45 8.41 -0.30 -0.51
CA ILE A 45 7.27 0.59 -0.25
C ILE A 45 5.98 -0.19 -0.49
N HIS A 46 5.24 -0.42 0.59
CA HIS A 46 3.91 -1.01 0.56
C HIS A 46 2.88 0.10 0.73
N THR A 47 2.00 0.26 -0.23
CA THR A 47 0.94 1.26 -0.19
C THR A 47 -0.34 0.76 -0.85
N ILE A 48 -1.49 1.18 -0.33
CA ILE A 48 -2.73 1.12 -1.09
C ILE A 48 -2.61 2.09 -2.25
N GLY A 49 -3.16 1.71 -3.39
CA GLY A 49 -3.21 2.56 -4.56
C GLY A 49 -4.29 2.11 -5.53
N HIS A 50 -4.48 2.85 -6.59
CA HIS A 50 -5.36 2.42 -7.66
C HIS A 50 -4.67 2.39 -9.03
N VAL A 51 -5.15 1.51 -9.90
CA VAL A 51 -4.52 1.23 -11.21
C VAL A 51 -5.16 2.01 -12.35
N ASP A 52 -6.17 2.82 -12.05
CA ASP A 52 -6.81 3.75 -12.97
C ASP A 52 -6.23 5.17 -12.85
N VAL A 53 -6.91 6.14 -13.44
CA VAL A 53 -6.48 7.54 -13.44
C VAL A 53 -6.48 8.14 -12.03
N PRO A 54 -5.57 9.10 -11.73
CA PRO A 54 -5.57 9.80 -10.47
C PRO A 54 -6.93 10.40 -10.13
N SER A 55 -7.36 10.20 -8.90
CA SER A 55 -8.65 10.73 -8.41
C SER A 55 -8.54 11.21 -6.96
N PRO A 56 -9.31 12.23 -6.57
CA PRO A 56 -9.29 12.72 -5.19
C PRO A 56 -9.90 11.70 -4.23
N THR A 57 -9.44 11.74 -3.00
CA THR A 57 -10.04 10.96 -1.90
C THR A 57 -11.51 11.35 -1.74
N SER A 58 -12.38 10.37 -1.53
CA SER A 58 -13.79 10.60 -1.22
C SER A 58 -13.93 11.57 -0.04
N THR A 59 -14.77 12.59 -0.18
CA THR A 59 -15.03 13.58 0.89
C THR A 59 -15.54 12.95 2.17
N TRP A 60 -16.20 11.80 2.07
CA TRP A 60 -16.66 11.06 3.23
C TRP A 60 -15.49 10.38 3.97
N ILE A 61 -14.59 9.71 3.24
CA ILE A 61 -13.38 9.08 3.80
C ILE A 61 -12.48 10.15 4.42
N ASP A 62 -12.23 11.25 3.70
CA ASP A 62 -11.41 12.36 4.19
C ASP A 62 -11.98 12.96 5.48
N LYS A 63 -13.31 13.14 5.56
CA LYS A 63 -13.94 13.75 6.73
C LYS A 63 -13.99 12.85 7.95
N TYR A 64 -14.25 11.56 7.79
CA TYR A 64 -14.64 10.70 8.91
C TYR A 64 -13.63 9.61 9.26
N ILE A 65 -12.75 9.21 8.34
CA ILE A 65 -11.86 8.06 8.52
C ILE A 65 -10.39 8.46 8.45
N PHE A 66 -9.94 9.06 7.34
CA PHE A 66 -8.55 9.42 7.08
C PHE A 66 -8.41 10.87 6.62
N PRO A 67 -8.53 11.84 7.55
CA PRO A 67 -8.35 13.26 7.20
C PRO A 67 -7.00 13.53 6.55
N GLY A 68 -7.01 14.12 5.35
CA GLY A 68 -5.81 14.40 4.55
C GLY A 68 -5.19 13.17 3.88
N GLY A 69 -5.79 11.99 4.00
CA GLY A 69 -5.31 10.78 3.34
C GLY A 69 -5.49 10.85 1.82
N TYR A 70 -4.54 10.26 1.11
CA TYR A 70 -4.55 10.19 -0.36
C TYR A 70 -4.07 8.83 -0.82
N ILE A 71 -4.87 8.14 -1.62
CA ILE A 71 -4.49 6.88 -2.26
C ILE A 71 -3.95 7.20 -3.64
N PRO A 72 -2.62 7.08 -3.89
CA PRO A 72 -2.03 7.45 -5.16
C PRO A 72 -2.35 6.42 -6.25
N SER A 73 -2.39 6.87 -7.51
CA SER A 73 -2.32 5.98 -8.65
C SER A 73 -0.88 5.50 -8.87
N LEU A 74 -0.72 4.34 -9.55
CA LEU A 74 0.61 3.82 -9.88
C LEU A 74 1.40 4.80 -10.77
N SER A 75 0.72 5.55 -11.64
CA SER A 75 1.35 6.56 -12.50
C SER A 75 1.96 7.71 -11.70
N GLU A 76 1.27 8.18 -10.64
CA GLU A 76 1.78 9.23 -9.76
C GLU A 76 2.99 8.77 -8.95
N VAL A 77 2.92 7.55 -8.43
CA VAL A 77 4.05 6.94 -7.71
C VAL A 77 5.25 6.78 -8.63
N SER A 78 5.05 6.24 -9.85
CA SER A 78 6.12 6.07 -10.83
C SER A 78 6.74 7.42 -11.23
N ALA A 79 5.92 8.45 -11.48
CA ALA A 79 6.41 9.78 -11.81
C ALA A 79 7.25 10.42 -10.68
N ALA A 80 6.93 10.13 -9.42
CA ALA A 80 7.71 10.59 -8.28
C ALA A 80 9.04 9.81 -8.14
N VAL A 81 9.03 8.49 -8.37
CA VAL A 81 10.24 7.66 -8.37
C VAL A 81 11.21 8.07 -9.48
N GLU A 82 10.71 8.42 -10.69
CA GLU A 82 11.51 8.90 -11.82
C GLU A 82 12.33 10.17 -11.51
N LYS A 83 11.98 10.92 -10.46
CA LYS A 83 12.73 12.09 -10.00
C LYS A 83 13.92 11.75 -9.10
N THR A 84 14.14 10.47 -8.83
CA THR A 84 15.20 9.94 -7.98
C THR A 84 16.26 9.21 -8.83
N ARG A 85 17.33 8.72 -8.19
CA ARG A 85 18.35 7.86 -8.83
C ARG A 85 18.00 6.37 -8.73
N MET A 86 16.86 6.04 -8.09
CA MET A 86 16.50 4.65 -7.83
C MET A 86 15.86 4.00 -9.06
N TRP A 87 16.17 2.74 -9.25
CA TRP A 87 15.43 1.83 -10.11
C TRP A 87 14.14 1.38 -9.39
N ALA A 88 13.03 1.38 -10.09
CA ALA A 88 11.88 0.56 -9.71
C ALA A 88 12.19 -0.88 -10.15
N ALA A 89 12.97 -1.59 -9.33
CA ALA A 89 13.49 -2.91 -9.66
C ALA A 89 12.42 -4.00 -9.74
N ASP A 90 11.35 -3.86 -8.97
CA ASP A 90 10.15 -4.70 -9.05
C ASP A 90 8.93 -3.91 -8.59
N VAL A 91 7.80 -4.13 -9.27
CA VAL A 91 6.49 -3.61 -8.86
C VAL A 91 5.49 -4.77 -8.87
N GLU A 92 5.04 -5.15 -7.70
CA GLU A 92 3.99 -6.15 -7.52
C GLU A 92 2.67 -5.49 -7.21
N VAL A 93 1.63 -5.85 -7.96
CA VAL A 93 0.26 -5.40 -7.72
C VAL A 93 -0.54 -6.53 -7.08
N LEU A 94 -0.79 -6.40 -5.79
CA LEU A 94 -1.55 -7.36 -4.99
C LEU A 94 -3.06 -7.10 -5.16
N ARG A 95 -3.56 -7.36 -6.36
CA ARG A 95 -4.99 -7.28 -6.66
C ARG A 95 -5.76 -8.39 -5.95
N GLY A 96 -6.95 -8.08 -5.45
CA GLY A 96 -7.81 -9.06 -4.79
C GLY A 96 -7.39 -9.52 -3.39
N HIS A 97 -6.27 -9.01 -2.86
CA HIS A 97 -5.78 -9.43 -1.53
C HIS A 97 -6.50 -8.73 -0.38
N TYR A 98 -6.87 -7.47 -0.54
CA TYR A 98 -7.40 -6.69 0.57
C TYR A 98 -8.91 -6.86 0.79
N GLY A 99 -9.67 -7.24 -0.24
CA GLY A 99 -11.10 -7.56 -0.14
C GLY A 99 -11.39 -8.60 0.94
N PRO A 100 -10.78 -9.81 0.90
CA PRO A 100 -10.92 -10.83 1.95
C PRO A 100 -10.52 -10.34 3.34
N THR A 101 -9.50 -9.49 3.45
CA THR A 101 -9.08 -8.90 4.74
C THR A 101 -10.20 -8.03 5.33
N LEU A 102 -10.80 -7.16 4.51
CA LEU A 102 -11.92 -6.30 4.92
C LEU A 102 -13.16 -7.11 5.26
N HIS A 103 -13.45 -8.17 4.51
CA HIS A 103 -14.50 -9.11 4.82
C HIS A 103 -14.33 -9.71 6.23
N HIS A 104 -13.14 -10.22 6.54
CA HIS A 104 -12.84 -10.74 7.88
C HIS A 104 -12.90 -9.66 8.97
N TRP A 105 -12.54 -8.41 8.68
CA TRP A 105 -12.68 -7.32 9.63
C TRP A 105 -14.15 -7.01 9.89
N ARG A 106 -14.98 -7.00 8.86
CA ARG A 106 -16.44 -6.83 8.99
C ARG A 106 -17.06 -7.92 9.85
N ASP A 107 -16.77 -9.18 9.60
CA ASP A 107 -17.29 -10.30 10.39
C ASP A 107 -16.90 -10.19 11.86
N ARG A 108 -15.64 -9.86 12.15
CA ARG A 108 -15.18 -9.64 13.52
C ARG A 108 -15.85 -8.42 14.17
N PHE A 109 -16.08 -7.36 13.43
CA PHE A 109 -16.79 -6.19 13.92
C PHE A 109 -18.22 -6.51 14.28
N GLU A 110 -18.94 -7.24 13.41
CA GLU A 110 -20.33 -7.66 13.69
C GLU A 110 -20.41 -8.58 14.93
N ALA A 111 -19.49 -9.52 15.06
CA ALA A 111 -19.44 -10.39 16.24
C ALA A 111 -19.12 -9.62 17.54
N ALA A 112 -18.40 -8.49 17.44
CA ALA A 112 -18.02 -7.66 18.59
C ALA A 112 -19.03 -6.56 18.92
N LEU A 113 -20.16 -6.43 18.21
CA LEU A 113 -21.14 -5.33 18.37
C LEU A 113 -21.58 -5.07 19.80
N PRO A 114 -21.88 -6.06 20.67
CA PRO A 114 -22.23 -5.78 22.05
C PRO A 114 -21.16 -4.94 22.76
N LYS A 115 -19.88 -5.31 22.60
CA LYS A 115 -18.76 -4.58 23.18
C LYS A 115 -18.53 -3.20 22.53
N VAL A 116 -18.75 -3.09 21.21
CA VAL A 116 -18.63 -1.81 20.50
C VAL A 116 -19.69 -0.82 21.01
N ARG A 117 -20.92 -1.26 21.26
CA ARG A 117 -22.01 -0.44 21.80
C ARG A 117 -21.83 0.02 23.24
N GLU A 118 -20.96 -0.66 23.99
CA GLU A 118 -20.52 -0.19 25.32
C GLU A 118 -19.54 0.98 25.21
N MET A 119 -18.80 1.08 24.09
CA MET A 119 -17.75 2.07 23.87
C MET A 119 -18.21 3.26 23.03
N TYR A 120 -19.13 3.04 22.08
CA TYR A 120 -19.56 4.00 21.06
C TYR A 120 -21.08 3.95 20.84
N ASP A 121 -21.61 4.98 20.19
CA ASP A 121 -23.02 5.08 19.83
C ASP A 121 -23.40 4.36 18.51
N GLU A 122 -24.69 4.31 18.20
CA GLU A 122 -25.18 3.72 16.95
C GLU A 122 -24.74 4.51 15.70
N THR A 123 -24.37 5.77 15.84
CA THR A 123 -23.83 6.57 14.73
C THR A 123 -22.46 6.05 14.33
N PHE A 124 -21.61 5.75 15.31
CA PHE A 124 -20.33 5.09 15.07
C PHE A 124 -20.50 3.70 14.43
N VAL A 125 -21.42 2.89 14.95
CA VAL A 125 -21.68 1.54 14.41
C VAL A 125 -22.06 1.61 12.93
N ARG A 126 -22.97 2.50 12.54
CA ARG A 126 -23.37 2.69 11.14
C ARG A 126 -22.21 3.21 10.28
N MET A 127 -21.45 4.17 10.79
CA MET A 127 -20.31 4.76 10.11
C MET A 127 -19.23 3.69 9.82
N TRP A 128 -18.90 2.89 10.82
CA TRP A 128 -17.85 1.87 10.69
C TRP A 128 -18.26 0.72 9.78
N ARG A 129 -19.51 0.28 9.84
CA ARG A 129 -20.08 -0.68 8.89
C ARG A 129 -19.98 -0.17 7.46
N PHE A 130 -20.39 1.07 7.23
CA PHE A 130 -20.30 1.68 5.90
C PHE A 130 -18.86 1.73 5.41
N TYR A 131 -17.92 2.14 6.26
CA TYR A 131 -16.49 2.15 5.95
C TYR A 131 -16.00 0.77 5.49
N LEU A 132 -16.24 -0.27 6.26
CA LEU A 132 -15.77 -1.63 5.96
C LEU A 132 -16.35 -2.15 4.64
N VAL A 133 -17.68 -2.00 4.44
CA VAL A 133 -18.35 -2.45 3.22
C VAL A 133 -17.91 -1.63 1.99
N ALA A 134 -17.81 -0.32 2.13
CA ALA A 134 -17.39 0.54 1.03
C ALA A 134 -15.94 0.27 0.60
N CYS A 135 -15.05 0.04 1.56
CA CYS A 135 -13.66 -0.34 1.25
C CYS A 135 -13.56 -1.74 0.64
N GLU A 136 -14.30 -2.73 1.16
CA GLU A 136 -14.38 -4.08 0.57
C GLU A 136 -14.79 -3.99 -0.92
N ALA A 137 -15.88 -3.28 -1.22
CA ALA A 137 -16.35 -3.06 -2.59
C ALA A 137 -15.32 -2.31 -3.46
N ALA A 138 -14.58 -1.35 -2.89
CA ALA A 138 -13.55 -0.61 -3.62
C ALA A 138 -12.39 -1.52 -4.06
N PHE A 139 -11.98 -2.49 -3.24
CA PHE A 139 -10.94 -3.45 -3.59
C PHE A 139 -11.43 -4.58 -4.50
N GLU A 140 -12.69 -4.94 -4.44
CA GLU A 140 -13.26 -6.03 -5.25
C GLU A 140 -13.71 -5.56 -6.63
N GLU A 141 -14.27 -4.33 -6.73
CA GLU A 141 -14.99 -3.87 -7.90
C GLU A 141 -14.46 -2.54 -8.51
N MET A 142 -13.59 -1.78 -7.80
CA MET A 142 -13.28 -0.39 -8.15
C MET A 142 -11.79 -0.09 -8.37
N PHE A 143 -11.02 -1.00 -8.95
CA PHE A 143 -9.62 -0.79 -9.31
C PHE A 143 -8.66 -0.42 -8.17
N GLN A 144 -9.03 -0.62 -6.92
CA GLN A 144 -8.10 -0.50 -5.80
C GLN A 144 -7.27 -1.76 -5.62
N GLY A 145 -6.02 -1.58 -5.25
CA GLY A 145 -5.10 -2.66 -4.97
C GLY A 145 -4.05 -2.23 -3.97
N VAL A 146 -3.09 -3.09 -3.74
CA VAL A 146 -1.91 -2.78 -2.94
C VAL A 146 -0.70 -2.90 -3.84
N PHE A 147 0.22 -1.96 -3.75
CA PHE A 147 1.49 -1.99 -4.47
C PHE A 147 2.62 -2.34 -3.52
N HIS A 148 3.50 -3.24 -3.95
CA HIS A 148 4.83 -3.41 -3.42
C HIS A 148 5.83 -2.91 -4.44
N LEU A 149 6.52 -1.81 -4.15
CA LEU A 149 7.59 -1.30 -4.98
C LEU A 149 8.92 -1.64 -4.31
N GLN A 150 9.79 -2.38 -5.02
CA GLN A 150 11.18 -2.57 -4.62
C GLN A 150 12.04 -1.57 -5.38
N LEU A 151 12.68 -0.68 -4.62
CA LEU A 151 13.50 0.40 -5.15
C LEU A 151 14.95 0.17 -4.74
N ALA A 152 15.90 0.44 -5.64
CA ALA A 152 17.32 0.27 -5.38
C ALA A 152 18.17 1.19 -6.27
N HIS A 153 19.37 1.59 -5.82
CA HIS A 153 20.29 2.37 -6.65
C HIS A 153 20.94 1.51 -7.74
N LYS A 154 21.22 0.25 -7.45
CA LYS A 154 21.85 -0.67 -8.38
C LYS A 154 20.85 -1.60 -9.04
N GLN A 155 20.95 -1.72 -10.35
CA GLN A 155 20.05 -2.53 -11.18
C GLN A 155 19.90 -3.99 -10.69
N TYR A 156 20.97 -4.56 -10.16
CA TYR A 156 21.03 -5.96 -9.72
C TYR A 156 21.02 -6.14 -8.19
N ALA A 157 20.68 -5.09 -7.43
CA ALA A 157 20.51 -5.23 -5.98
C ALA A 157 19.35 -6.16 -5.61
N VAL A 158 18.31 -6.19 -6.45
CA VAL A 158 17.19 -7.13 -6.37
C VAL A 158 17.41 -8.25 -7.38
N PRO A 159 17.13 -9.53 -7.07
CA PRO A 159 17.19 -10.62 -8.04
C PRO A 159 16.33 -10.33 -9.28
N THR A 160 16.83 -10.70 -10.47
CA THR A 160 16.14 -10.44 -11.75
C THR A 160 14.87 -11.26 -11.96
N THR A 161 14.69 -12.32 -11.20
CA THR A 161 13.47 -13.15 -11.20
C THR A 161 12.88 -13.20 -9.80
N ARG A 162 11.57 -13.49 -9.70
CA ARG A 162 10.86 -13.60 -8.42
C ARG A 162 10.96 -14.98 -7.77
N ASP A 163 11.87 -15.85 -8.22
CA ASP A 163 11.99 -17.21 -7.70
C ASP A 163 12.26 -17.28 -6.19
N TYR A 164 12.91 -16.24 -5.66
CA TYR A 164 13.18 -16.11 -4.22
C TYR A 164 11.93 -15.94 -3.34
N LEU A 165 10.78 -15.59 -3.93
CA LEU A 165 9.50 -15.49 -3.21
C LEU A 165 8.81 -16.84 -3.00
N TYR A 166 9.24 -17.87 -3.73
CA TYR A 166 8.57 -19.16 -3.73
C TYR A 166 9.48 -20.24 -3.11
N GLN A 167 8.88 -21.13 -2.35
CA GLN A 167 9.60 -22.32 -1.90
C GLN A 167 9.87 -23.26 -3.09
N PRO A 168 10.95 -24.07 -3.04
CA PRO A 168 11.24 -25.04 -4.09
C PRO A 168 10.01 -25.90 -4.43
N GLY A 169 9.61 -25.94 -5.71
CA GLY A 169 8.45 -26.68 -6.21
C GLY A 169 7.09 -25.97 -6.04
N GLU A 170 7.00 -24.84 -5.39
CA GLU A 170 5.75 -24.07 -5.25
C GLU A 170 5.34 -23.40 -6.54
N ARG A 171 6.31 -22.85 -7.29
CA ARG A 171 6.10 -22.24 -8.61
C ARG A 171 5.48 -23.24 -9.60
N ASP A 172 5.98 -24.47 -9.63
CA ASP A 172 5.47 -25.52 -10.52
C ASP A 172 4.02 -25.89 -10.19
N ARG A 173 3.69 -25.95 -8.89
CA ARG A 173 2.32 -26.19 -8.42
C ARG A 173 1.36 -25.07 -8.83
N MET A 174 1.78 -23.80 -8.74
CA MET A 174 0.96 -22.65 -9.15
C MET A 174 0.70 -22.64 -10.67
N LEU A 175 1.71 -22.98 -11.48
CA LEU A 175 1.57 -23.04 -12.93
C LEU A 175 0.60 -24.17 -13.36
N HIS A 176 0.59 -25.28 -12.67
CA HIS A 176 -0.34 -26.39 -12.94
C HIS A 176 -1.77 -26.12 -12.44
N ALA A 177 -1.95 -25.32 -11.41
CA ALA A 177 -3.26 -24.95 -10.90
C ALA A 177 -3.98 -23.88 -11.76
N ALA A 178 -3.26 -23.20 -12.66
CA ALA A 178 -3.77 -22.16 -13.54
C ALA A 178 -4.16 -22.68 -14.93
N GLN A 179 -4.00 -24.00 -15.21
CA GLN A 179 -4.43 -24.70 -16.44
C GLN A 179 -5.75 -25.44 -16.22
#